data_8bc220076acd2a178c34301c95a3d645
#
_entry.id   8bc220076acd2a178c34301c95a3d645
#
_cell.length_a   1.000
_cell.length_b   1.000
_cell.length_c   1.000
_cell.angle_alpha   90.00
_cell.angle_beta   90.00
_cell.angle_gamma   90.00
#
_symmetry.space_group_name_H-M   'P 1'
#
loop_
_entity.id
_entity.type
_entity.pdbx_description
1 polymer ?
#
loop_
_entity_poly.entity_id
_entity_poly.type
_entity_poly.pdbx_seq_one_letter_code
_entity_poly.pdbx_strand_id
1 'polypeptide(L)'
;PTSQTVNRYGTPIDTIQTDDKRHGKSLNINDDASIGENPNRYKQHGFFFNADNCIACHACEAACSEKNDNPAHIAFRSVGFVEGGTYPAYQRLNISMACNHCDDPVCLKGCPTRAYTKFAEYGAVLQDPDICFGCGYCTWVCPYNAPQLDPVKGQVTKCNMCVDRLEAGLKPACVSACLGNALDFGVTENIPENRTQAKVEI
;
A
#
# COMPACT_ATOMS: atom_id res chain seq x y z
N PRO A 1 -5.70 24.00 -4.75
CA PRO A 1 -4.54 24.46 -3.98
C PRO A 1 -3.95 23.28 -3.22
N THR A 2 -2.66 23.10 -3.34
CA THR A 2 -1.91 22.12 -2.56
C THR A 2 -1.65 22.69 -1.17
N SER A 3 -1.88 21.88 -0.13
CA SER A 3 -1.45 22.22 1.23
C SER A 3 -0.31 21.29 1.62
N GLN A 4 0.76 21.84 2.13
CA GLN A 4 1.84 21.05 2.70
C GLN A 4 1.44 20.58 4.10
N THR A 5 1.45 19.28 4.29
CA THR A 5 1.30 18.64 5.60
C THR A 5 2.54 17.83 5.88
N VAL A 6 2.80 17.58 7.15
CA VAL A 6 3.89 16.70 7.57
C VAL A 6 3.26 15.33 7.87
N ASN A 7 3.82 14.28 7.30
CA ASN A 7 3.36 12.92 7.62
C ASN A 7 3.79 12.54 9.05
N ARG A 8 3.29 11.41 9.53
CA ARG A 8 3.62 10.90 10.88
C ARG A 8 5.11 10.61 11.10
N TYR A 9 5.90 10.63 10.04
CA TYR A 9 7.37 10.43 10.08
C TYR A 9 8.14 11.74 10.00
N GLY A 10 7.45 12.90 10.04
CA GLY A 10 8.07 14.21 9.98
C GLY A 10 8.45 14.67 8.57
N THR A 11 8.11 13.90 7.53
CA THR A 11 8.42 14.28 6.14
C THR A 11 7.31 15.17 5.58
N PRO A 12 7.63 16.34 5.01
CA PRO A 12 6.65 17.17 4.32
C PRO A 12 6.03 16.42 3.14
N ILE A 13 4.72 16.44 3.03
CA ILE A 13 3.97 15.87 1.91
C ILE A 13 2.98 16.91 1.41
N ASP A 14 2.91 17.05 0.09
CA ASP A 14 1.88 17.87 -0.53
C ASP A 14 0.58 17.10 -0.60
N THR A 15 -0.51 17.71 -0.17
CA THR A 15 -1.85 17.16 -0.25
C THR A 15 -2.70 18.00 -1.18
N ILE A 16 -3.50 17.35 -2.00
CA ILE A 16 -4.53 18.04 -2.78
C ILE A 16 -5.81 18.02 -1.96
N GLN A 17 -6.30 19.19 -1.59
CA GLN A 17 -7.60 19.31 -0.94
C GLN A 17 -8.68 19.30 -2.02
N THR A 18 -9.52 18.28 -1.99
CA THR A 18 -10.75 18.25 -2.80
C THR A 18 -11.89 18.84 -1.99
N ASP A 19 -12.81 19.54 -2.64
CA ASP A 19 -14.00 20.10 -1.99
C ASP A 19 -14.90 19.02 -1.38
N ASP A 20 -14.81 17.80 -1.91
CA ASP A 20 -15.48 16.62 -1.37
C ASP A 20 -14.49 15.67 -0.69
N LYS A 21 -14.14 16.01 0.53
CA LYS A 21 -13.21 15.24 1.38
C LYS A 21 -13.70 13.82 1.71
N ARG A 22 -14.98 13.50 1.46
CA ARG A 22 -15.56 12.17 1.77
C ARG A 22 -15.33 11.13 0.69
N HIS A 23 -15.09 11.55 -0.54
CA HIS A 23 -15.19 10.63 -1.66
C HIS A 23 -13.90 10.42 -2.43
N GLY A 24 -12.76 10.90 -1.93
CA GLY A 24 -11.46 10.64 -2.53
C GLY A 24 -11.52 10.67 -4.06
N LYS A 25 -12.06 11.74 -4.64
CA LYS A 25 -12.06 11.87 -6.10
C LYS A 25 -10.63 11.67 -6.57
N SER A 26 -10.46 10.80 -7.54
CA SER A 26 -9.22 10.70 -8.29
C SER A 26 -8.76 12.11 -8.63
N LEU A 27 -7.64 12.50 -8.03
CA LEU A 27 -7.09 13.81 -8.28
C LEU A 27 -6.57 13.82 -9.71
N ASN A 28 -7.03 14.76 -10.49
CA ASN A 28 -6.49 15.00 -11.82
C ASN A 28 -5.11 15.63 -11.63
N ILE A 29 -4.12 14.79 -11.51
CA ILE A 29 -2.72 15.11 -11.16
C ILE A 29 -2.02 15.88 -12.29
N ASN A 30 -2.70 16.07 -13.42
CA ASN A 30 -2.11 16.65 -14.63
C ASN A 30 -2.08 18.21 -14.62
N ASP A 31 -2.71 18.85 -13.63
CA ASP A 31 -2.89 20.30 -13.69
C ASP A 31 -1.79 21.11 -13.00
N ASP A 32 -0.83 20.48 -12.31
CA ASP A 32 0.22 21.18 -11.60
C ASP A 32 1.63 20.74 -12.08
N ALA A 33 1.99 21.17 -13.28
CA ALA A 33 3.31 20.93 -13.87
C ALA A 33 4.47 21.67 -13.16
N SER A 34 4.16 22.45 -12.12
CA SER A 34 5.14 23.32 -11.44
C SER A 34 5.79 22.70 -10.21
N ILE A 35 5.34 21.51 -9.78
CA ILE A 35 5.78 20.93 -8.51
C ILE A 35 6.67 19.71 -8.77
N GLY A 36 7.98 19.91 -8.70
CA GLY A 36 8.98 18.90 -8.53
C GLY A 36 9.60 18.34 -9.81
N GLU A 37 10.90 18.13 -9.76
CA GLU A 37 11.74 17.63 -10.86
C GLU A 37 11.47 16.17 -11.25
N ASN A 38 10.66 15.43 -10.49
CA ASN A 38 10.32 14.04 -10.79
C ASN A 38 8.93 13.95 -11.42
N PRO A 39 8.82 13.74 -12.75
CA PRO A 39 7.54 13.68 -13.45
C PRO A 39 6.65 12.50 -13.01
N ASN A 40 7.20 11.56 -12.28
CA ASN A 40 6.48 10.38 -11.79
C ASN A 40 5.96 10.56 -10.34
N ARG A 41 6.34 11.61 -9.64
CA ARG A 41 5.96 11.83 -8.23
C ARG A 41 4.46 11.88 -8.03
N TYR A 42 3.74 12.48 -8.95
CA TYR A 42 2.27 12.66 -8.88
C TYR A 42 1.47 11.59 -9.63
N LYS A 43 2.11 10.47 -9.99
CA LYS A 43 1.42 9.33 -10.59
C LYS A 43 1.09 8.29 -9.53
N GLN A 44 0.03 7.52 -9.79
CA GLN A 44 -0.30 6.38 -8.93
C GLN A 44 0.83 5.36 -8.99
N HIS A 45 1.37 5.04 -7.82
CA HIS A 45 2.35 3.97 -7.65
C HIS A 45 1.69 2.73 -7.06
N GLY A 46 2.30 1.60 -7.33
CA GLY A 46 1.83 0.31 -6.84
C GLY A 46 2.97 -0.67 -6.62
N PHE A 47 2.63 -1.75 -5.93
CA PHE A 47 3.50 -2.91 -5.79
C PHE A 47 3.23 -3.88 -6.93
N PHE A 48 4.29 -4.37 -7.54
CA PHE A 48 4.23 -5.42 -8.55
C PHE A 48 4.71 -6.72 -7.94
N PHE A 49 4.04 -7.80 -8.25
CA PHE A 49 4.37 -9.10 -7.71
C PHE A 49 4.40 -10.15 -8.83
N ASN A 50 5.52 -10.87 -8.91
CA ASN A 50 5.67 -12.03 -9.77
C ASN A 50 5.72 -13.29 -8.91
N ALA A 51 4.67 -14.11 -9.02
CA ALA A 51 4.53 -15.32 -8.20
C ALA A 51 5.55 -16.40 -8.55
N ASP A 52 5.99 -16.45 -9.81
CA ASP A 52 6.96 -17.45 -10.27
C ASP A 52 8.33 -17.28 -9.62
N ASN A 53 8.67 -16.04 -9.25
CA ASN A 53 9.93 -15.72 -8.60
C ASN A 53 9.83 -15.80 -7.06
N CYS A 54 8.65 -16.01 -6.52
CA CYS A 54 8.43 -16.00 -5.07
C CYS A 54 8.76 -17.36 -4.44
N ILE A 55 9.78 -17.38 -3.61
CA ILE A 55 10.23 -18.57 -2.88
C ILE A 55 9.63 -18.70 -1.47
N ALA A 56 8.64 -17.86 -1.13
CA ALA A 56 8.00 -17.80 0.20
C ALA A 56 8.99 -17.66 1.37
N CYS A 57 10.05 -16.88 1.19
CA CYS A 57 11.09 -16.70 2.24
C CYS A 57 10.69 -15.76 3.37
N HIS A 58 9.54 -15.08 3.30
CA HIS A 58 9.02 -14.12 4.27
C HIS A 58 9.93 -12.90 4.56
N ALA A 59 11.05 -12.71 3.84
CA ALA A 59 11.93 -11.55 4.04
C ALA A 59 11.22 -10.20 3.88
N CYS A 60 10.23 -10.12 2.98
CA CYS A 60 9.43 -8.91 2.78
C CYS A 60 8.51 -8.59 3.97
N GLU A 61 8.00 -9.61 4.68
CA GLU A 61 7.23 -9.43 5.92
C GLU A 61 8.14 -8.93 7.04
N ALA A 62 9.26 -9.60 7.25
CA ALA A 62 10.21 -9.24 8.29
C ALA A 62 10.73 -7.81 8.12
N ALA A 63 11.14 -7.43 6.90
CA ALA A 63 11.60 -6.08 6.60
C ALA A 63 10.50 -5.02 6.75
N CYS A 64 9.24 -5.38 6.46
CA CYS A 64 8.11 -4.49 6.64
C CYS A 64 7.80 -4.28 8.13
N SER A 65 7.81 -5.35 8.92
CA SER A 65 7.58 -5.29 10.37
C SER A 65 8.67 -4.50 11.08
N GLU A 66 9.93 -4.78 10.78
CA GLU A 66 11.09 -4.07 11.34
C GLU A 66 11.05 -2.58 11.01
N LYS A 67 10.81 -2.22 9.74
CA LYS A 67 10.74 -0.82 9.29
C LYS A 67 9.62 -0.03 9.98
N ASN A 68 8.49 -0.65 10.26
CA ASN A 68 7.30 0.03 10.78
C ASN A 68 7.07 -0.21 12.27
N ASP A 69 7.99 -0.91 12.93
CA ASP A 69 7.87 -1.29 14.35
C ASP A 69 6.50 -1.94 14.65
N ASN A 70 6.12 -2.89 13.79
CA ASN A 70 4.84 -3.55 13.93
C ASN A 70 4.89 -4.56 15.08
N PRO A 71 3.90 -4.53 15.98
CA PRO A 71 3.78 -5.59 16.98
C PRO A 71 3.50 -6.94 16.32
N ALA A 72 3.80 -8.04 17.00
CA ALA A 72 3.72 -9.39 16.44
C ALA A 72 2.35 -9.80 15.87
N HIS A 73 1.28 -9.14 16.31
CA HIS A 73 -0.08 -9.41 15.84
C HIS A 73 -0.52 -8.51 14.66
N ILE A 74 0.35 -7.62 14.18
CA ILE A 74 0.08 -6.71 13.05
C ILE A 74 1.06 -6.99 11.91
N ALA A 75 0.53 -7.30 10.74
CA ALA A 75 1.31 -7.50 9.53
C ALA A 75 0.82 -6.58 8.40
N PHE A 76 1.61 -5.59 7.99
CA PHE A 76 1.27 -4.73 6.85
C PHE A 76 1.45 -5.44 5.50
N ARG A 77 2.25 -6.47 5.48
CA ARG A 77 2.44 -7.39 4.36
C ARG A 77 2.42 -8.82 4.88
N SER A 78 1.77 -9.70 4.15
CA SER A 78 1.75 -11.13 4.47
C SER A 78 2.07 -11.96 3.22
N VAL A 79 2.75 -13.07 3.44
CA VAL A 79 3.04 -14.07 2.42
C VAL A 79 2.21 -15.31 2.73
N GLY A 80 1.37 -15.68 1.78
CA GLY A 80 0.56 -16.88 1.83
C GLY A 80 0.82 -17.76 0.61
N PHE A 81 0.03 -18.81 0.47
CA PHE A 81 0.07 -19.65 -0.71
C PHE A 81 -1.33 -20.14 -1.07
N VAL A 82 -1.49 -20.44 -2.34
CA VAL A 82 -2.65 -21.14 -2.87
C VAL A 82 -2.16 -22.48 -3.43
N GLU A 83 -2.85 -23.53 -3.08
CA GLU A 83 -2.53 -24.88 -3.53
C GLU A 83 -3.69 -25.46 -4.34
N GLY A 84 -3.36 -26.19 -5.38
CA GLY A 84 -4.36 -26.81 -6.27
C GLY A 84 -3.83 -28.01 -6.98
N GLY A 85 -4.76 -28.74 -7.65
CA GLY A 85 -4.45 -29.96 -8.37
C GLY A 85 -4.55 -31.23 -7.51
N THR A 86 -4.30 -32.37 -8.14
CA THR A 86 -4.26 -33.70 -7.50
C THR A 86 -2.93 -34.37 -7.83
N TYR A 87 -2.45 -35.17 -6.88
CA TYR A 87 -1.21 -35.93 -7.13
C TYR A 87 -1.31 -36.78 -8.40
N PRO A 88 -0.29 -36.77 -9.29
CA PRO A 88 1.02 -36.12 -9.18
C PRO A 88 1.06 -34.66 -9.72
N ALA A 89 -0.03 -34.11 -10.25
CA ALA A 89 -0.11 -32.77 -10.85
C ALA A 89 -0.46 -31.69 -9.80
N TYR A 90 0.22 -31.72 -8.66
CA TYR A 90 0.04 -30.74 -7.61
C TYR A 90 0.80 -29.45 -7.90
N GLN A 91 0.15 -28.31 -7.69
CA GLN A 91 0.75 -27.00 -7.87
C GLN A 91 0.60 -26.14 -6.60
N ARG A 92 1.60 -25.34 -6.31
CA ARG A 92 1.59 -24.35 -5.24
C ARG A 92 2.05 -23.02 -5.77
N LEU A 93 1.25 -21.98 -5.53
CA LEU A 93 1.53 -20.60 -5.89
C LEU A 93 1.70 -19.78 -4.61
N ASN A 94 2.85 -19.14 -4.44
CA ASN A 94 3.08 -18.24 -3.32
C ASN A 94 2.58 -16.84 -3.67
N ILE A 95 1.97 -16.14 -2.72
CA ILE A 95 1.39 -14.81 -2.91
C ILE A 95 1.85 -13.89 -1.78
N SER A 96 2.39 -12.73 -2.13
CA SER A 96 2.73 -11.69 -1.16
C SER A 96 1.77 -10.52 -1.30
N MET A 97 0.97 -10.29 -0.28
CA MET A 97 -0.10 -9.28 -0.26
C MET A 97 0.21 -8.14 0.70
N ALA A 98 -0.20 -6.93 0.32
CA ALA A 98 -0.18 -5.74 1.16
C ALA A 98 -1.33 -4.81 0.75
N CYS A 99 -1.43 -3.62 1.34
CA CYS A 99 -2.38 -2.61 0.90
C CYS A 99 -2.08 -2.18 -0.54
N ASN A 100 -3.10 -2.16 -1.40
CA ASN A 100 -2.96 -1.75 -2.81
C ASN A 100 -3.02 -0.24 -3.01
N HIS A 101 -3.27 0.55 -1.96
CA HIS A 101 -3.43 2.00 -2.06
C HIS A 101 -4.37 2.42 -3.21
N CYS A 102 -5.55 1.82 -3.24
CA CYS A 102 -6.54 1.89 -4.32
C CYS A 102 -6.76 3.30 -4.85
N ASP A 103 -7.11 3.43 -6.13
CA ASP A 103 -7.52 4.70 -6.73
C ASP A 103 -8.80 5.20 -6.10
N ASP A 104 -9.75 4.30 -5.87
CA ASP A 104 -11.00 4.56 -5.20
C ASP A 104 -11.07 3.81 -3.86
N PRO A 105 -10.45 4.35 -2.77
CA PRO A 105 -10.28 3.60 -1.54
C PRO A 105 -11.55 3.55 -0.70
N VAL A 106 -12.18 2.38 -0.63
CA VAL A 106 -13.39 2.14 0.20
C VAL A 106 -13.16 2.38 1.69
N CYS A 107 -11.94 2.14 2.18
CA CYS A 107 -11.57 2.43 3.56
C CYS A 107 -11.60 3.93 3.89
N LEU A 108 -11.27 4.80 2.93
CA LEU A 108 -11.37 6.24 3.06
C LEU A 108 -12.84 6.69 3.04
N LYS A 109 -13.61 6.18 2.07
CA LYS A 109 -15.02 6.52 1.92
C LYS A 109 -15.86 6.13 3.13
N GLY A 110 -15.58 4.98 3.71
CA GLY A 110 -16.32 4.41 4.83
C GLY A 110 -15.85 4.91 6.20
N CYS A 111 -14.81 5.72 6.29
CA CYS A 111 -14.28 6.16 7.59
C CYS A 111 -15.14 7.28 8.19
N PRO A 112 -15.81 7.06 9.35
CA PRO A 112 -16.70 8.06 9.95
C PRO A 112 -15.94 9.28 10.48
N THR A 113 -14.69 9.10 10.97
CA THR A 113 -13.84 10.18 11.45
C THR A 113 -12.96 10.81 10.40
N ARG A 114 -12.97 10.29 9.17
CA ARG A 114 -12.12 10.75 8.07
C ARG A 114 -10.62 10.65 8.39
N ALA A 115 -10.24 9.60 9.10
CA ALA A 115 -8.86 9.33 9.46
C ALA A 115 -7.97 8.92 8.26
N TYR A 116 -8.53 8.78 7.07
CA TYR A 116 -7.79 8.43 5.86
C TYR A 116 -7.63 9.63 4.94
N THR A 117 -6.45 9.74 4.35
CA THR A 117 -6.13 10.73 3.31
C THR A 117 -5.44 10.04 2.15
N LYS A 118 -5.86 10.32 0.92
CA LYS A 118 -5.13 9.94 -0.30
C LYS A 118 -4.22 11.10 -0.69
N PHE A 119 -2.93 10.84 -0.74
CA PHE A 119 -1.93 11.83 -1.11
C PHE A 119 -1.69 11.78 -2.61
N ALA A 120 -1.47 12.95 -3.22
CA ALA A 120 -1.21 13.06 -4.64
C ALA A 120 0.14 12.45 -5.01
N GLU A 121 1.13 12.63 -4.15
CA GLU A 121 2.43 12.00 -4.31
C GLU A 121 2.28 10.49 -4.19
N TYR A 122 2.73 9.76 -5.15
CA TYR A 122 2.69 8.30 -5.20
C TYR A 122 1.29 7.66 -5.14
N GLY A 123 0.21 8.44 -4.94
CA GLY A 123 -1.14 7.92 -4.73
C GLY A 123 -1.33 7.17 -3.41
N ALA A 124 -0.51 7.46 -2.41
CA ALA A 124 -0.55 6.77 -1.13
C ALA A 124 -1.83 7.07 -0.36
N VAL A 125 -2.51 6.04 0.12
CA VAL A 125 -3.63 6.17 1.07
C VAL A 125 -3.09 5.94 2.47
N LEU A 126 -3.03 6.99 3.27
CA LEU A 126 -2.50 6.95 4.63
C LEU A 126 -3.63 7.06 5.66
N GLN A 127 -3.42 6.48 6.81
CA GLN A 127 -4.32 6.53 7.95
C GLN A 127 -3.66 7.34 9.06
N ASP A 128 -4.42 8.27 9.63
CA ASP A 128 -4.01 9.10 10.74
C ASP A 128 -4.46 8.44 12.06
N PRO A 129 -3.52 8.00 12.91
CA PRO A 129 -3.86 7.38 14.17
C PRO A 129 -4.51 8.34 15.19
N ASP A 130 -4.21 9.64 15.13
CA ASP A 130 -4.72 10.62 16.08
C ASP A 130 -6.21 10.91 15.88
N ILE A 131 -6.71 10.72 14.65
CA ILE A 131 -8.12 10.90 14.28
C ILE A 131 -8.89 9.57 14.41
N CYS A 132 -8.19 8.43 14.40
CA CYS A 132 -8.82 7.12 14.42
C CYS A 132 -9.31 6.74 15.82
N PHE A 133 -10.62 6.46 15.95
CA PHE A 133 -11.19 5.97 17.21
C PHE A 133 -11.40 4.44 17.26
N GLY A 134 -10.89 3.70 16.26
CA GLY A 134 -10.86 2.24 16.30
C GLY A 134 -12.19 1.52 16.00
N CYS A 135 -13.11 2.12 15.24
CA CYS A 135 -14.39 1.47 14.92
C CYS A 135 -14.29 0.18 14.13
N GLY A 136 -13.14 -0.07 13.46
CA GLY A 136 -12.89 -1.29 12.69
C GLY A 136 -13.62 -1.38 11.35
N TYR A 137 -14.48 -0.42 10.99
CA TYR A 137 -15.27 -0.52 9.74
C TYR A 137 -14.40 -0.72 8.49
N CYS A 138 -13.26 -0.03 8.43
CA CYS A 138 -12.32 -0.15 7.31
C CYS A 138 -11.71 -1.55 7.17
N THR A 139 -11.64 -2.34 8.25
CA THR A 139 -11.17 -3.73 8.18
C THR A 139 -12.20 -4.63 7.49
N TRP A 140 -13.48 -4.34 7.65
CA TRP A 140 -14.57 -5.12 7.07
C TRP A 140 -14.81 -4.82 5.59
N VAL A 141 -14.66 -3.55 5.21
CA VAL A 141 -14.95 -3.14 3.82
C VAL A 141 -13.76 -3.37 2.88
N CYS A 142 -12.57 -3.62 3.40
CA CYS A 142 -11.39 -3.86 2.57
C CYS A 142 -11.37 -5.31 2.05
N PRO A 143 -11.47 -5.54 0.72
CA PRO A 143 -11.46 -6.90 0.17
C PRO A 143 -10.10 -7.59 0.30
N TYR A 144 -9.05 -6.82 0.62
CA TYR A 144 -7.68 -7.32 0.74
C TYR A 144 -7.22 -7.51 2.19
N ASN A 145 -8.11 -7.28 3.15
CA ASN A 145 -7.79 -7.34 4.60
C ASN A 145 -6.54 -6.53 5.00
N ALA A 146 -6.33 -5.38 4.34
CA ALA A 146 -5.12 -4.59 4.56
C ALA A 146 -5.15 -3.73 5.84
N PRO A 147 -6.26 -3.06 6.23
CA PRO A 147 -6.36 -2.40 7.52
C PRO A 147 -6.52 -3.44 8.64
N GLN A 148 -5.75 -3.29 9.70
CA GLN A 148 -5.79 -4.18 10.87
C GLN A 148 -6.02 -3.38 12.14
N LEU A 149 -6.92 -3.86 13.00
CA LEU A 149 -7.18 -3.27 14.31
C LEU A 149 -6.10 -3.72 15.28
N ASP A 150 -5.40 -2.76 15.86
CA ASP A 150 -4.50 -3.00 16.99
C ASP A 150 -5.33 -2.96 18.29
N PRO A 151 -5.55 -4.08 18.95
CA PRO A 151 -6.38 -4.13 20.16
C PRO A 151 -5.71 -3.44 21.37
N VAL A 152 -4.38 -3.29 21.34
CA VAL A 152 -3.62 -2.64 22.42
C VAL A 152 -3.75 -1.12 22.31
N LYS A 153 -3.63 -0.59 21.10
CA LYS A 153 -3.78 0.85 20.85
C LYS A 153 -5.23 1.29 20.66
N GLY A 154 -6.15 0.34 20.40
CA GLY A 154 -7.54 0.63 20.06
C GLY A 154 -7.72 1.39 18.75
N GLN A 155 -6.78 1.25 17.83
CA GLN A 155 -6.74 1.98 16.56
C GLN A 155 -6.45 1.04 15.40
N VAL A 156 -6.90 1.44 14.20
CA VAL A 156 -6.57 0.70 12.99
C VAL A 156 -5.24 1.18 12.43
N THR A 157 -4.47 0.26 11.91
CA THR A 157 -3.21 0.54 11.22
C THR A 157 -3.12 -0.24 9.91
N LYS A 158 -2.31 0.21 8.98
CA LYS A 158 -2.09 -0.48 7.70
C LYS A 158 -0.79 -0.03 7.02
N CYS A 159 -0.44 -0.71 5.93
CA CYS A 159 0.69 -0.31 5.08
C CYS A 159 0.63 1.20 4.74
N ASN A 160 1.77 1.86 4.88
CA ASN A 160 1.97 3.28 4.63
C ASN A 160 2.72 3.56 3.32
N MET A 161 2.87 2.56 2.43
CA MET A 161 3.64 2.64 1.18
C MET A 161 5.13 3.00 1.40
N CYS A 162 5.61 3.00 2.64
CA CYS A 162 6.95 3.47 3.01
C CYS A 162 7.26 4.88 2.44
N VAL A 163 6.30 5.82 2.54
CA VAL A 163 6.41 7.16 1.95
C VAL A 163 7.69 7.87 2.38
N ASP A 164 8.09 7.73 3.64
CA ASP A 164 9.35 8.25 4.17
C ASP A 164 10.59 7.76 3.40
N ARG A 165 10.59 6.49 2.97
CA ARG A 165 11.67 5.94 2.13
C ARG A 165 11.60 6.46 0.70
N LEU A 166 10.38 6.58 0.16
CA LEU A 166 10.17 7.10 -1.20
C LEU A 166 10.65 8.55 -1.31
N GLU A 167 10.38 9.39 -0.32
CA GLU A 167 10.89 10.76 -0.24
C GLU A 167 12.43 10.83 -0.16
N ALA A 168 13.05 9.82 0.44
CA ALA A 168 14.49 9.65 0.45
C ALA A 168 15.06 9.02 -0.85
N GLY A 169 14.23 8.80 -1.88
CA GLY A 169 14.64 8.14 -3.13
C GLY A 169 14.88 6.64 -3.02
N LEU A 170 14.42 6.01 -1.95
CA LEU A 170 14.62 4.59 -1.69
C LEU A 170 13.34 3.80 -2.01
N LYS A 171 13.50 2.56 -2.46
CA LYS A 171 12.37 1.64 -2.61
C LYS A 171 11.77 1.26 -1.24
N PRO A 172 10.46 0.87 -1.19
CA PRO A 172 9.85 0.33 0.01
C PRO A 172 10.66 -0.82 0.62
N ALA A 173 10.68 -0.93 1.95
CA ALA A 173 11.51 -1.92 2.66
C ALA A 173 11.25 -3.36 2.20
N CYS A 174 9.97 -3.73 2.01
CA CYS A 174 9.59 -5.05 1.53
C CYS A 174 10.11 -5.37 0.12
N VAL A 175 10.19 -4.38 -0.76
CA VAL A 175 10.74 -4.53 -2.12
C VAL A 175 12.25 -4.69 -2.06
N SER A 176 12.92 -3.84 -1.27
CA SER A 176 14.38 -3.90 -1.12
C SER A 176 14.88 -5.22 -0.52
N ALA A 177 14.04 -5.86 0.32
CA ALA A 177 14.38 -7.13 0.97
C ALA A 177 14.01 -8.38 0.15
N CYS A 178 13.41 -8.22 -1.03
CA CYS A 178 12.95 -9.35 -1.83
C CYS A 178 14.12 -10.05 -2.52
N LEU A 179 14.54 -11.21 -2.00
CA LEU A 179 15.68 -11.98 -2.50
C LEU A 179 15.46 -12.53 -3.91
N GLY A 180 14.23 -12.94 -4.23
CA GLY A 180 13.86 -13.51 -5.53
C GLY A 180 13.48 -12.45 -6.57
N ASN A 181 13.59 -11.14 -6.27
CA ASN A 181 13.07 -10.08 -7.13
C ASN A 181 11.61 -10.30 -7.57
N ALA A 182 10.83 -10.97 -6.74
CA ALA A 182 9.40 -11.20 -6.96
C ALA A 182 8.57 -9.94 -6.73
N LEU A 183 9.06 -9.01 -5.91
CA LEU A 183 8.42 -7.73 -5.61
C LEU A 183 9.15 -6.59 -6.30
N ASP A 184 8.38 -5.68 -6.89
CA ASP A 184 8.88 -4.41 -7.38
C ASP A 184 7.90 -3.29 -7.01
N PHE A 185 8.30 -2.04 -7.25
CA PHE A 185 7.52 -0.85 -6.96
C PHE A 185 7.74 0.19 -8.04
N GLY A 186 6.68 0.81 -8.50
CA GLY A 186 6.77 1.84 -9.52
C GLY A 186 5.41 2.39 -9.92
N VAL A 187 5.40 3.23 -10.95
CA VAL A 187 4.19 3.82 -11.51
C VAL A 187 3.33 2.72 -12.15
N THR A 188 2.04 2.70 -11.81
CA THR A 188 1.11 1.66 -12.29
C THR A 188 0.94 1.63 -13.80
N GLU A 189 1.06 2.77 -14.46
CA GLU A 189 0.98 2.87 -15.93
C GLU A 189 2.17 2.23 -16.67
N ASN A 190 3.30 2.07 -15.99
CA ASN A 190 4.54 1.54 -16.56
C ASN A 190 4.75 0.05 -16.27
N ILE A 191 3.68 -0.68 -15.95
CA ILE A 191 3.77 -2.13 -15.72
C ILE A 191 4.19 -2.81 -17.03
N PRO A 192 5.33 -3.49 -17.09
CA PRO A 192 5.65 -4.31 -18.24
C PRO A 192 4.63 -5.44 -18.39
N GLU A 193 4.06 -5.61 -19.56
CA GLU A 193 3.05 -6.66 -19.83
C GLU A 193 3.48 -8.07 -19.41
N ASN A 194 4.78 -8.34 -19.43
CA ASN A 194 5.37 -9.60 -19.02
C ASN A 194 5.52 -9.81 -17.51
N ARG A 195 5.28 -8.78 -16.69
CA ARG A 195 5.21 -8.87 -15.21
C ARG A 195 3.79 -8.94 -14.70
N THR A 196 2.85 -8.81 -15.60
CA THR A 196 1.45 -8.81 -15.28
C THR A 196 0.96 -10.24 -15.19
N GLN A 197 0.33 -10.50 -14.09
CA GLN A 197 -0.63 -11.59 -13.97
C GLN A 197 -0.03 -12.99 -13.77
N ALA A 198 0.23 -13.30 -12.52
CA ALA A 198 -0.26 -14.62 -12.13
C ALA A 198 -1.78 -14.56 -12.34
N LYS A 199 -2.26 -14.94 -13.53
CA LYS A 199 -3.65 -15.30 -13.71
C LYS A 199 -3.88 -16.51 -12.85
N VAL A 200 -4.44 -16.30 -11.67
CA VAL A 200 -5.05 -17.38 -10.91
C VAL A 200 -6.34 -17.69 -11.65
N GLU A 201 -6.29 -18.56 -12.61
CA GLU A 201 -7.48 -19.26 -13.08
C GLU A 201 -7.83 -20.27 -11.97
N ILE A 202 -8.83 -19.91 -11.17
CA ILE A 202 -9.43 -20.79 -10.17
C ILE A 202 -10.44 -21.71 -10.88
#